data_5073ff6b4d14a27c94209f53f0fd7023
#
_entry.id   5073ff6b4d14a27c94209f53f0fd7023
#
_cell.length_a   1.000
_cell.length_b   1.000
_cell.length_c   1.000
_cell.angle_alpha   90.00
_cell.angle_beta   90.00
_cell.angle_gamma   90.00
#
_symmetry.space_group_name_H-M   'P 1'
#
loop_
_entity.id
_entity.type
_entity.pdbx_description
1 polymer ?
#
loop_
_entity_poly.entity_id
_entity_poly.type
_entity_poly.pdbx_seq_one_letter_code
_entity_poly.pdbx_strand_id
1 'polypeptide(L)'
;GDFTEAKARTFRYDFFKQIMEKEDCTALVTGHHANDQAETTFMRLIRGTKLRHLSGIPVRQPFGKGELIRPLLTFTKDELMKIPHFEDSSNDSQDYFRNRVRHQYLPEFEKENPQMQASLRYLAEEVTHWHQALKELTSELSIQDLASFRTYSHSVQSFLLEEYLAQFPDLQLGRAQFQELLDLLRKKRNCVHYLKSNYELHQEYDFFEIQKISQKSDDQPLPFLLEFGNIFEIANYKLSFGQPLVGENVEILSVSRETPILIRRRKEGDQLLVNGHHQKLRRWFINHKIPISLRQKALIIE
;
A
#
# COMPACT_ATOMS: atom_id res chain seq x y z
N GLY A 1 -4.70 -31.15 2.29
CA GLY A 1 -4.71 -29.74 2.72
C GLY A 1 -5.97 -29.08 2.20
N ASP A 2 -6.72 -28.39 3.09
CA ASP A 2 -8.03 -27.83 2.80
C ASP A 2 -7.98 -26.83 1.64
N PHE A 3 -8.59 -27.22 0.54
CA PHE A 3 -8.72 -26.42 -0.67
C PHE A 3 -9.91 -25.48 -0.46
N THR A 4 -9.64 -24.25 -0.02
CA THR A 4 -10.70 -23.26 0.21
C THR A 4 -11.04 -22.51 -1.08
N GLU A 5 -12.28 -21.98 -1.20
CA GLU A 5 -12.73 -21.13 -2.32
C GLU A 5 -11.74 -19.98 -2.60
N ALA A 6 -11.20 -19.36 -1.55
CA ALA A 6 -10.21 -18.28 -1.66
C ALA A 6 -8.90 -18.77 -2.32
N LYS A 7 -8.40 -19.95 -1.93
CA LYS A 7 -7.19 -20.54 -2.56
C LYS A 7 -7.43 -20.90 -4.02
N ALA A 8 -8.59 -21.51 -4.32
CA ALA A 8 -8.97 -21.82 -5.70
C ALA A 8 -9.07 -20.57 -6.57
N ARG A 9 -9.64 -19.50 -6.02
CA ARG A 9 -9.70 -18.19 -6.69
C ARG A 9 -8.31 -17.63 -6.95
N THR A 10 -7.43 -17.61 -5.95
CA THR A 10 -6.04 -17.12 -6.11
C THR A 10 -5.32 -17.90 -7.19
N PHE A 11 -5.34 -19.23 -7.14
CA PHE A 11 -4.73 -20.09 -8.15
C PHE A 11 -5.23 -19.79 -9.58
N ARG A 12 -6.55 -19.63 -9.75
CA ARG A 12 -7.16 -19.29 -11.04
C ARG A 12 -6.66 -17.94 -11.58
N TYR A 13 -6.60 -16.92 -10.72
CA TYR A 13 -6.15 -15.60 -11.15
C TYR A 13 -4.66 -15.54 -11.43
N ASP A 14 -3.84 -16.29 -10.71
CA ASP A 14 -2.40 -16.40 -10.98
C ASP A 14 -2.15 -17.14 -12.28
N PHE A 15 -2.92 -18.19 -12.58
CA PHE A 15 -2.90 -18.87 -13.88
C PHE A 15 -3.26 -17.90 -15.01
N PHE A 16 -4.31 -17.10 -14.85
CA PHE A 16 -4.69 -16.10 -15.86
C PHE A 16 -3.58 -15.08 -16.11
N LYS A 17 -2.88 -14.61 -15.08
CA LYS A 17 -1.73 -13.71 -15.25
C LYS A 17 -0.63 -14.36 -16.09
N GLN A 18 -0.29 -15.62 -15.80
CA GLN A 18 0.73 -16.37 -16.56
C GLN A 18 0.33 -16.52 -18.03
N ILE A 19 -0.94 -16.82 -18.31
CA ILE A 19 -1.43 -16.92 -19.69
C ILE A 19 -1.39 -15.56 -20.39
N MET A 20 -1.79 -14.46 -19.71
CA MET A 20 -1.70 -13.12 -20.29
C MET A 20 -0.26 -12.72 -20.62
N GLU A 21 0.69 -13.11 -19.79
CA GLU A 21 2.11 -12.86 -20.06
C GLU A 21 2.61 -13.67 -21.25
N LYS A 22 2.27 -14.98 -21.28
CA LYS A 22 2.71 -15.91 -22.32
C LYS A 22 2.15 -15.56 -23.70
N GLU A 23 0.85 -15.22 -23.77
CA GLU A 23 0.13 -14.96 -25.02
C GLU A 23 0.08 -13.45 -25.39
N ASP A 24 0.86 -12.63 -24.66
CA ASP A 24 0.93 -11.17 -24.83
C ASP A 24 -0.44 -10.45 -24.82
N CYS A 25 -1.35 -10.93 -23.98
CA CYS A 25 -2.67 -10.35 -23.87
C CYS A 25 -2.67 -9.11 -22.96
N THR A 26 -3.39 -8.06 -23.40
CA THR A 26 -3.53 -6.81 -22.63
C THR A 26 -4.84 -6.75 -21.83
N ALA A 27 -5.76 -7.70 -22.04
CA ALA A 27 -7.03 -7.75 -21.34
C ALA A 27 -7.47 -9.17 -21.01
N LEU A 28 -8.01 -9.35 -19.81
CA LEU A 28 -8.74 -10.53 -19.37
C LEU A 28 -10.23 -10.17 -19.29
N VAL A 29 -11.08 -10.88 -20.01
CA VAL A 29 -12.53 -10.69 -19.95
C VAL A 29 -13.15 -11.80 -19.12
N THR A 30 -14.09 -11.45 -18.21
CA THR A 30 -14.83 -12.43 -17.42
C THR A 30 -16.34 -12.20 -17.52
N GLY A 31 -17.12 -13.29 -17.42
CA GLY A 31 -18.58 -13.32 -17.57
C GLY A 31 -19.35 -12.93 -16.30
N HIS A 32 -18.80 -12.10 -15.42
CA HIS A 32 -19.58 -11.60 -14.29
C HIS A 32 -20.73 -10.71 -14.76
N HIS A 33 -21.90 -10.91 -14.16
CA HIS A 33 -23.16 -10.24 -14.55
C HIS A 33 -23.79 -9.50 -13.35
N ALA A 34 -24.92 -8.85 -13.56
CA ALA A 34 -25.57 -8.01 -12.55
C ALA A 34 -25.97 -8.75 -11.26
N ASN A 35 -26.34 -10.02 -11.34
CA ASN A 35 -26.63 -10.82 -10.14
C ASN A 35 -25.36 -11.07 -9.30
N ASP A 36 -24.19 -11.28 -9.95
CA ASP A 36 -22.91 -11.38 -9.22
C ASP A 36 -22.57 -10.09 -8.44
N GLN A 37 -22.98 -8.94 -8.99
CA GLN A 37 -22.85 -7.65 -8.33
C GLN A 37 -23.68 -7.60 -7.06
N ALA A 38 -24.96 -7.97 -7.16
CA ALA A 38 -25.88 -8.01 -6.01
C ALA A 38 -25.38 -8.98 -4.93
N GLU A 39 -24.99 -10.21 -5.32
CA GLU A 39 -24.42 -11.20 -4.41
C GLU A 39 -23.20 -10.64 -3.67
N THR A 40 -22.26 -10.03 -4.40
CA THR A 40 -21.04 -9.48 -3.82
C THR A 40 -21.31 -8.35 -2.84
N THR A 41 -22.22 -7.43 -3.20
CA THR A 41 -22.63 -6.32 -2.33
C THR A 41 -23.28 -6.86 -1.06
N PHE A 42 -24.20 -7.81 -1.16
CA PHE A 42 -24.85 -8.45 -0.03
C PHE A 42 -23.84 -9.18 0.89
N MET A 43 -22.95 -9.98 0.31
CA MET A 43 -21.89 -10.68 1.08
C MET A 43 -21.00 -9.72 1.85
N ARG A 44 -20.66 -8.59 1.24
CA ARG A 44 -19.84 -7.54 1.87
C ARG A 44 -20.58 -6.83 2.99
N LEU A 45 -21.88 -6.56 2.80
CA LEU A 45 -22.76 -5.98 3.81
C LEU A 45 -22.82 -6.87 5.06
N ILE A 46 -23.10 -8.17 4.90
CA ILE A 46 -23.13 -9.14 5.99
C ILE A 46 -21.78 -9.20 6.75
N ARG A 47 -20.66 -9.12 6.04
CA ARG A 47 -19.32 -9.16 6.64
C ARG A 47 -18.93 -7.87 7.37
N GLY A 48 -19.76 -6.82 7.30
CA GLY A 48 -19.48 -5.55 7.97
C GLY A 48 -18.26 -4.82 7.41
N THR A 49 -18.12 -4.80 6.10
CA THR A 49 -17.01 -4.14 5.40
C THR A 49 -17.11 -2.62 5.46
N LYS A 50 -16.01 -1.92 5.14
CA LYS A 50 -16.03 -0.47 4.98
C LYS A 50 -16.91 -0.06 3.80
N LEU A 51 -17.53 1.14 3.89
CA LEU A 51 -18.48 1.65 2.90
C LEU A 51 -17.94 1.57 1.45
N ARG A 52 -16.69 2.00 1.24
CA ARG A 52 -16.05 1.96 -0.09
C ARG A 52 -16.05 0.58 -0.75
N HIS A 53 -16.01 -0.49 0.04
CA HIS A 53 -16.03 -1.84 -0.50
C HIS A 53 -17.43 -2.31 -0.90
N LEU A 54 -18.49 -1.59 -0.51
CA LEU A 54 -19.85 -1.86 -0.99
C LEU A 54 -20.07 -1.45 -2.45
N SER A 55 -19.14 -0.71 -3.06
CA SER A 55 -19.14 -0.43 -4.52
C SER A 55 -19.17 -1.69 -5.42
N GLY A 56 -19.12 -2.87 -4.81
CA GLY A 56 -19.27 -4.13 -5.53
C GLY A 56 -18.05 -4.48 -6.40
N ILE A 57 -18.32 -5.09 -7.55
CA ILE A 57 -17.31 -5.55 -8.50
C ILE A 57 -17.07 -4.43 -9.52
N PRO A 58 -15.83 -3.94 -9.72
CA PRO A 58 -15.56 -2.91 -10.72
C PRO A 58 -15.67 -3.47 -12.15
N VAL A 59 -16.17 -2.66 -13.07
CA VAL A 59 -16.25 -3.01 -14.51
C VAL A 59 -14.88 -3.25 -15.10
N ARG A 60 -13.91 -2.40 -14.72
CA ARG A 60 -12.50 -2.50 -15.12
C ARG A 60 -11.60 -2.35 -13.91
N GLN A 61 -10.50 -3.08 -13.90
CA GLN A 61 -9.46 -2.94 -12.89
C GLN A 61 -8.11 -3.37 -13.45
N PRO A 62 -6.98 -2.80 -12.98
CA PRO A 62 -5.65 -3.29 -13.32
C PRO A 62 -5.49 -4.77 -13.01
N PHE A 63 -4.86 -5.52 -13.91
CA PHE A 63 -4.61 -6.94 -13.72
C PHE A 63 -3.38 -7.40 -14.51
N GLY A 64 -2.36 -7.91 -13.79
CA GLY A 64 -1.08 -8.25 -14.42
C GLY A 64 -0.47 -7.03 -15.12
N LYS A 65 -0.08 -7.20 -16.39
CA LYS A 65 0.41 -6.12 -17.26
C LYS A 65 -0.70 -5.37 -18.02
N GLY A 66 -1.96 -5.74 -17.80
CA GLY A 66 -3.11 -5.18 -18.50
C GLY A 66 -4.30 -4.96 -17.60
N GLU A 67 -5.49 -5.27 -18.08
CA GLU A 67 -6.77 -5.01 -17.39
C GLU A 67 -7.65 -6.27 -17.29
N LEU A 68 -8.42 -6.36 -16.20
CA LEU A 68 -9.55 -7.28 -16.08
C LEU A 68 -10.84 -6.51 -16.36
N ILE A 69 -11.60 -6.97 -17.36
CA ILE A 69 -12.82 -6.32 -17.86
C ILE A 69 -14.02 -7.23 -17.64
N ARG A 70 -15.16 -6.66 -17.24
CA ARG A 70 -16.42 -7.37 -16.98
C ARG A 70 -17.57 -6.68 -17.73
N PRO A 71 -17.72 -6.95 -19.02
CA PRO A 71 -18.68 -6.22 -19.85
C PRO A 71 -20.15 -6.56 -19.56
N LEU A 72 -20.41 -7.68 -18.88
CA LEU A 72 -21.78 -8.15 -18.63
C LEU A 72 -22.35 -7.67 -17.27
N LEU A 73 -21.64 -6.85 -16.50
CA LEU A 73 -22.09 -6.41 -15.16
C LEU A 73 -23.38 -5.58 -15.16
N THR A 74 -23.76 -5.00 -16.30
CA THR A 74 -25.01 -4.25 -16.45
C THR A 74 -26.20 -5.12 -16.80
N PHE A 75 -25.98 -6.36 -17.24
CA PHE A 75 -27.02 -7.29 -17.64
C PHE A 75 -27.35 -8.29 -16.55
N THR A 76 -28.62 -8.55 -16.31
CA THR A 76 -29.07 -9.66 -15.45
C THR A 76 -28.86 -11.00 -16.15
N LYS A 77 -28.81 -12.09 -15.38
CA LYS A 77 -28.70 -13.44 -15.94
C LYS A 77 -29.87 -13.76 -16.91
N ASP A 78 -31.05 -13.22 -16.63
CA ASP A 78 -32.27 -13.47 -17.46
C ASP A 78 -32.25 -12.69 -18.78
N GLU A 79 -31.53 -11.56 -18.84
CA GLU A 79 -31.34 -10.77 -20.07
C GLU A 79 -30.25 -11.36 -20.99
N LEU A 80 -29.40 -12.24 -20.47
CA LEU A 80 -28.37 -12.89 -21.27
C LEU A 80 -28.96 -14.00 -22.11
N MET A 81 -28.49 -14.10 -23.35
CA MET A 81 -28.91 -15.17 -24.25
C MET A 81 -28.65 -16.56 -23.64
N LYS A 82 -29.66 -17.41 -23.67
CA LYS A 82 -29.53 -18.81 -23.27
C LYS A 82 -28.80 -19.58 -24.36
N ILE A 83 -27.48 -19.63 -24.26
CA ILE A 83 -26.64 -20.46 -25.13
C ILE A 83 -26.32 -21.78 -24.41
N PRO A 84 -26.13 -22.89 -25.13
CA PRO A 84 -25.67 -24.13 -24.54
C PRO A 84 -24.34 -23.92 -23.80
N HIS A 85 -24.31 -24.32 -22.54
CA HIS A 85 -23.13 -24.21 -21.70
C HIS A 85 -23.07 -25.42 -20.76
N PHE A 86 -21.87 -25.69 -20.24
CA PHE A 86 -21.71 -26.70 -19.22
C PHE A 86 -22.01 -26.07 -17.84
N GLU A 87 -22.85 -26.76 -17.07
CA GLU A 87 -23.09 -26.41 -15.68
C GLU A 87 -22.07 -27.08 -14.80
N ASP A 88 -21.43 -26.29 -13.93
CA ASP A 88 -20.51 -26.79 -12.93
C ASP A 88 -21.32 -27.21 -11.68
N SER A 89 -21.34 -28.52 -11.41
CA SER A 89 -22.08 -29.09 -10.26
C SER A 89 -21.67 -28.49 -8.89
N SER A 90 -20.49 -27.86 -8.80
CA SER A 90 -20.07 -27.17 -7.58
C SER A 90 -20.91 -25.92 -7.29
N ASN A 91 -21.65 -25.39 -8.29
CA ASN A 91 -22.57 -24.27 -8.10
C ASN A 91 -23.78 -24.61 -7.22
N ASP A 92 -24.14 -25.88 -7.08
CA ASP A 92 -25.28 -26.33 -6.31
C ASP A 92 -24.92 -26.64 -4.85
N SER A 93 -23.63 -26.76 -4.52
CA SER A 93 -23.20 -27.03 -3.15
C SER A 93 -23.49 -25.86 -2.21
N GLN A 94 -24.20 -26.14 -1.12
CA GLN A 94 -24.51 -25.15 -0.07
C GLN A 94 -23.34 -24.90 0.90
N ASP A 95 -22.22 -25.61 0.76
CA ASP A 95 -21.04 -25.44 1.62
C ASP A 95 -20.42 -24.05 1.47
N TYR A 96 -20.51 -23.48 0.27
CA TYR A 96 -19.96 -22.17 -0.02
C TYR A 96 -20.92 -21.05 0.36
N PHE A 97 -20.40 -20.03 1.05
CA PHE A 97 -21.21 -18.89 1.49
C PHE A 97 -21.87 -18.16 0.31
N ARG A 98 -21.20 -18.05 -0.84
CA ARG A 98 -21.77 -17.43 -2.05
C ARG A 98 -22.98 -18.20 -2.58
N ASN A 99 -22.92 -19.53 -2.57
CA ASN A 99 -24.04 -20.37 -3.02
C ASN A 99 -25.25 -20.24 -2.07
N ARG A 100 -25.02 -20.17 -0.76
CA ARG A 100 -26.11 -19.87 0.19
C ARG A 100 -26.73 -18.49 -0.04
N VAL A 101 -25.91 -17.47 -0.34
CA VAL A 101 -26.42 -16.14 -0.70
C VAL A 101 -27.31 -16.22 -1.93
N ARG A 102 -26.86 -16.91 -2.98
CA ARG A 102 -27.57 -17.05 -4.26
C ARG A 102 -28.87 -17.85 -4.15
N HIS A 103 -28.84 -19.00 -3.44
CA HIS A 103 -29.93 -19.96 -3.47
C HIS A 103 -30.84 -19.89 -2.25
N GLN A 104 -30.44 -19.25 -1.16
CA GLN A 104 -31.23 -19.18 0.07
C GLN A 104 -31.51 -17.72 0.48
N TYR A 105 -30.47 -16.93 0.73
CA TYR A 105 -30.67 -15.64 1.38
C TYR A 105 -31.31 -14.62 0.44
N LEU A 106 -30.78 -14.40 -0.75
CA LEU A 106 -31.39 -13.45 -1.68
C LEU A 106 -32.81 -13.82 -2.05
N PRO A 107 -33.15 -15.09 -2.38
CA PRO A 107 -34.56 -15.49 -2.63
C PRO A 107 -35.49 -15.26 -1.45
N GLU A 108 -35.02 -15.44 -0.19
CA GLU A 108 -35.86 -15.13 0.99
C GLU A 108 -36.12 -13.62 1.11
N PHE A 109 -35.09 -12.79 0.90
CA PHE A 109 -35.27 -11.34 0.92
C PHE A 109 -36.10 -10.80 -0.26
N GLU A 110 -36.10 -11.50 -1.39
CA GLU A 110 -36.92 -11.14 -2.54
C GLU A 110 -38.41 -11.40 -2.30
N LYS A 111 -38.78 -12.23 -1.35
CA LYS A 111 -40.19 -12.37 -0.93
C LYS A 111 -40.72 -11.10 -0.25
N GLU A 112 -39.84 -10.39 0.49
CA GLU A 112 -40.18 -9.11 1.14
C GLU A 112 -40.04 -7.92 0.16
N ASN A 113 -38.99 -7.95 -0.69
CA ASN A 113 -38.75 -6.94 -1.72
C ASN A 113 -38.34 -7.61 -3.04
N PRO A 114 -39.26 -7.75 -3.98
CA PRO A 114 -38.97 -8.39 -5.28
C PRO A 114 -37.84 -7.70 -6.08
N GLN A 115 -37.50 -6.46 -5.73
CA GLN A 115 -36.39 -5.73 -6.34
C GLN A 115 -35.11 -5.75 -5.51
N MET A 116 -34.96 -6.67 -4.57
CA MET A 116 -33.83 -6.71 -3.64
C MET A 116 -32.48 -6.70 -4.36
N GLN A 117 -32.30 -7.50 -5.40
CA GLN A 117 -31.06 -7.50 -6.17
C GLN A 117 -30.83 -6.18 -6.91
N ALA A 118 -31.86 -5.56 -7.46
CA ALA A 118 -31.76 -4.24 -8.08
C ALA A 118 -31.38 -3.17 -7.06
N SER A 119 -31.97 -3.22 -5.87
CA SER A 119 -31.64 -2.31 -4.77
C SER A 119 -30.19 -2.43 -4.31
N LEU A 120 -29.65 -3.65 -4.23
CA LEU A 120 -28.24 -3.88 -3.89
C LEU A 120 -27.27 -3.35 -4.96
N ARG A 121 -27.63 -3.48 -6.23
CA ARG A 121 -26.85 -2.90 -7.33
C ARG A 121 -26.88 -1.39 -7.29
N TYR A 122 -28.05 -0.79 -7.11
CA TYR A 122 -28.20 0.65 -6.97
C TYR A 122 -27.38 1.18 -5.79
N LEU A 123 -27.42 0.50 -4.65
CA LEU A 123 -26.55 0.86 -3.51
C LEU A 123 -25.07 0.85 -3.88
N ALA A 124 -24.61 -0.14 -4.63
CA ALA A 124 -23.21 -0.23 -5.07
C ALA A 124 -22.83 0.92 -6.03
N GLU A 125 -23.72 1.31 -6.91
CA GLU A 125 -23.56 2.44 -7.83
C GLU A 125 -23.51 3.76 -7.06
N GLU A 126 -24.43 4.00 -6.12
CA GLU A 126 -24.44 5.18 -5.26
C GLU A 126 -23.15 5.31 -4.46
N VAL A 127 -22.70 4.23 -3.84
CA VAL A 127 -21.41 4.22 -3.11
C VAL A 127 -20.25 4.59 -4.05
N THR A 128 -20.26 4.10 -5.27
CA THR A 128 -19.23 4.41 -6.27
C THR A 128 -19.25 5.90 -6.64
N HIS A 129 -20.42 6.46 -6.90
CA HIS A 129 -20.61 7.87 -7.24
C HIS A 129 -20.17 8.79 -6.06
N TRP A 130 -20.62 8.48 -4.84
CA TRP A 130 -20.20 9.25 -3.66
C TRP A 130 -18.69 9.19 -3.41
N HIS A 131 -18.09 8.01 -3.58
CA HIS A 131 -16.64 7.87 -3.44
C HIS A 131 -15.88 8.69 -4.49
N GLN A 132 -16.34 8.66 -5.74
CA GLN A 132 -15.76 9.46 -6.83
C GLN A 132 -15.90 10.95 -6.57
N ALA A 133 -17.08 11.42 -6.17
CA ALA A 133 -17.31 12.82 -5.82
C ALA A 133 -16.42 13.30 -4.68
N LEU A 134 -16.27 12.49 -3.61
CA LEU A 134 -15.36 12.80 -2.52
C LEU A 134 -13.91 12.89 -2.98
N LYS A 135 -13.48 11.99 -3.85
CA LYS A 135 -12.13 11.99 -4.41
C LYS A 135 -11.85 13.25 -5.25
N GLU A 136 -12.82 13.68 -6.05
CA GLU A 136 -12.72 14.93 -6.81
C GLU A 136 -12.67 16.16 -5.90
N LEU A 137 -13.56 16.24 -4.92
CA LEU A 137 -13.61 17.35 -3.94
C LEU A 137 -12.35 17.45 -3.06
N THR A 138 -11.65 16.33 -2.86
CA THR A 138 -10.43 16.28 -2.04
C THR A 138 -9.14 16.18 -2.85
N SER A 139 -9.21 16.31 -4.18
CA SER A 139 -8.06 16.12 -5.08
C SER A 139 -6.88 17.06 -4.79
N GLU A 140 -7.17 18.28 -4.34
CA GLU A 140 -6.18 19.30 -3.97
C GLU A 140 -5.63 19.12 -2.53
N LEU A 141 -6.21 18.20 -1.75
CA LEU A 141 -5.82 18.00 -0.36
C LEU A 141 -4.69 16.98 -0.27
N SER A 142 -3.63 17.32 0.44
CA SER A 142 -2.51 16.41 0.68
C SER A 142 -2.59 15.80 2.07
N ILE A 143 -2.51 14.47 2.13
CA ILE A 143 -2.32 13.77 3.41
C ILE A 143 -0.85 13.82 3.86
N GLN A 144 0.09 13.97 2.94
CA GLN A 144 1.53 13.96 3.25
C GLN A 144 1.98 15.26 3.91
N ASP A 145 1.31 16.39 3.65
CA ASP A 145 1.48 17.62 4.44
C ASP A 145 0.67 17.50 5.73
N LEU A 146 1.28 17.02 6.80
CA LEU A 146 0.63 16.84 8.09
C LEU A 146 0.22 18.16 8.76
N ALA A 147 0.83 19.27 8.41
CA ALA A 147 0.41 20.58 8.93
C ALA A 147 -1.00 20.91 8.46
N SER A 148 -1.25 20.83 7.16
CA SER A 148 -2.57 21.01 6.55
C SER A 148 -3.53 19.88 6.93
N PHE A 149 -3.10 18.62 6.88
CA PHE A 149 -3.92 17.45 7.23
C PHE A 149 -4.56 17.57 8.63
N ARG A 150 -3.81 18.05 9.61
CA ARG A 150 -4.32 18.22 10.99
C ARG A 150 -5.41 19.27 11.12
N THR A 151 -5.56 20.17 10.15
CA THR A 151 -6.62 21.19 10.13
C THR A 151 -7.93 20.65 9.58
N TYR A 152 -7.91 19.55 8.83
CA TYR A 152 -9.10 18.97 8.23
C TYR A 152 -10.01 18.32 9.27
N SER A 153 -11.30 18.21 8.95
CA SER A 153 -12.25 17.49 9.79
C SER A 153 -11.88 15.99 9.89
N HIS A 154 -12.36 15.34 10.94
CA HIS A 154 -12.14 13.90 11.15
C HIS A 154 -12.53 13.05 9.94
N SER A 155 -13.67 13.37 9.31
CA SER A 155 -14.17 12.65 8.15
C SER A 155 -13.25 12.79 6.94
N VAL A 156 -12.74 14.00 6.67
CA VAL A 156 -11.79 14.26 5.58
C VAL A 156 -10.46 13.55 5.85
N GLN A 157 -9.94 13.64 7.06
CA GLN A 157 -8.71 12.94 7.46
C GLN A 157 -8.85 11.42 7.29
N SER A 158 -9.99 10.85 7.69
CA SER A 158 -10.26 9.41 7.55
C SER A 158 -10.32 9.01 6.07
N PHE A 159 -10.99 9.80 5.24
CA PHE A 159 -11.09 9.56 3.80
C PHE A 159 -9.71 9.61 3.13
N LEU A 160 -8.93 10.67 3.36
CA LEU A 160 -7.59 10.81 2.79
C LEU A 160 -6.65 9.67 3.23
N LEU A 161 -6.73 9.25 4.49
CA LEU A 161 -5.94 8.11 4.97
C LEU A 161 -6.38 6.80 4.30
N GLU A 162 -7.68 6.59 4.08
CA GLU A 162 -8.16 5.41 3.35
C GLU A 162 -7.68 5.38 1.90
N GLU A 163 -7.71 6.53 1.22
CA GLU A 163 -7.19 6.64 -0.15
C GLU A 163 -5.68 6.42 -0.22
N TYR A 164 -4.93 6.96 0.72
CA TYR A 164 -3.49 6.74 0.79
C TYR A 164 -3.16 5.27 1.04
N LEU A 165 -3.87 4.61 1.96
CA LEU A 165 -3.66 3.19 2.27
C LEU A 165 -4.05 2.25 1.12
N ALA A 166 -4.90 2.68 0.19
CA ALA A 166 -5.26 1.89 -0.99
C ALA A 166 -4.07 1.60 -1.93
N GLN A 167 -2.98 2.38 -1.83
CA GLN A 167 -1.73 2.15 -2.57
C GLN A 167 -0.95 0.93 -2.04
N PHE A 168 -1.31 0.42 -0.87
CA PHE A 168 -0.65 -0.71 -0.20
C PHE A 168 -1.63 -1.89 -0.06
N PRO A 169 -1.88 -2.67 -1.13
CA PRO A 169 -2.90 -3.72 -1.14
C PRO A 169 -2.65 -4.83 -0.09
N ASP A 170 -1.38 -5.08 0.25
CA ASP A 170 -0.99 -6.05 1.28
C ASP A 170 -1.20 -5.53 2.71
N LEU A 171 -1.34 -4.21 2.89
CA LEU A 171 -1.50 -3.58 4.19
C LEU A 171 -2.99 -3.45 4.55
N GLN A 172 -3.57 -4.54 5.05
CA GLN A 172 -4.96 -4.55 5.49
C GLN A 172 -5.05 -4.26 6.99
N LEU A 173 -5.40 -3.03 7.34
CA LEU A 173 -5.57 -2.60 8.72
C LEU A 173 -7.00 -2.89 9.20
N GLY A 174 -7.13 -3.49 10.38
CA GLY A 174 -8.39 -3.57 11.10
C GLY A 174 -8.84 -2.19 11.61
N ARG A 175 -10.14 -2.09 12.04
CA ARG A 175 -10.71 -0.81 12.49
C ARG A 175 -9.90 -0.14 13.60
N ALA A 176 -9.46 -0.90 14.60
CA ALA A 176 -8.66 -0.36 15.71
C ALA A 176 -7.30 0.16 15.25
N GLN A 177 -6.61 -0.59 14.38
CA GLN A 177 -5.31 -0.19 13.83
C GLN A 177 -5.40 1.04 12.91
N PHE A 178 -6.48 1.15 12.14
CA PHE A 178 -6.74 2.33 11.33
C PHE A 178 -6.93 3.58 12.21
N GLN A 179 -7.72 3.46 13.29
CA GLN A 179 -7.94 4.56 14.21
C GLN A 179 -6.64 4.95 14.93
N GLU A 180 -5.85 3.98 15.38
CA GLU A 180 -4.54 4.22 15.98
C GLU A 180 -3.62 4.99 15.02
N LEU A 181 -3.54 4.57 13.76
CA LEU A 181 -2.75 5.25 12.74
C LEU A 181 -3.22 6.70 12.53
N LEU A 182 -4.53 6.91 12.45
CA LEU A 182 -5.12 8.24 12.31
C LEU A 182 -4.76 9.14 13.50
N ASP A 183 -4.82 8.61 14.72
CA ASP A 183 -4.47 9.34 15.94
C ASP A 183 -2.96 9.62 16.05
N LEU A 184 -2.12 8.75 15.50
CA LEU A 184 -0.69 9.00 15.38
C LEU A 184 -0.40 10.19 14.47
N LEU A 185 -1.00 10.23 13.27
CA LEU A 185 -0.79 11.32 12.30
C LEU A 185 -1.26 12.68 12.81
N ARG A 186 -2.25 12.71 13.69
CA ARG A 186 -2.73 13.94 14.35
C ARG A 186 -1.74 14.53 15.35
N LYS A 187 -0.88 13.68 15.94
CA LYS A 187 0.09 14.13 16.95
C LYS A 187 1.33 14.69 16.27
N LYS A 188 1.78 15.88 16.75
CA LYS A 188 3.07 16.45 16.34
C LYS A 188 4.20 15.71 17.06
N ARG A 189 4.68 14.62 16.47
CA ARG A 189 5.83 13.90 17.00
C ARG A 189 6.57 13.17 15.90
N ASN A 190 7.88 13.03 16.08
CA ASN A 190 8.68 12.18 15.23
C ASN A 190 8.63 10.75 15.79
N CYS A 191 8.20 9.80 14.99
CA CYS A 191 8.16 8.39 15.41
C CYS A 191 8.30 7.45 14.22
N VAL A 192 8.75 6.23 14.52
CA VAL A 192 8.60 5.07 13.66
C VAL A 192 7.62 4.14 14.35
N HIS A 193 6.61 3.68 13.61
CA HIS A 193 5.58 2.78 14.12
C HIS A 193 5.40 1.58 13.19
N TYR A 194 5.51 0.37 13.74
CA TYR A 194 5.37 -0.85 12.97
C TYR A 194 3.91 -1.15 12.65
N LEU A 195 3.66 -1.44 11.39
CA LEU A 195 2.36 -1.83 10.86
C LEU A 195 2.36 -3.33 10.50
N LYS A 196 1.20 -3.84 10.11
CA LYS A 196 1.10 -5.22 9.60
C LYS A 196 1.88 -5.43 8.30
N SER A 197 2.09 -6.69 7.94
CA SER A 197 2.64 -7.13 6.64
C SER A 197 4.02 -6.53 6.33
N ASN A 198 4.87 -6.36 7.34
CA ASN A 198 6.20 -5.77 7.23
C ASN A 198 6.21 -4.34 6.67
N TYR A 199 5.22 -3.54 7.02
CA TYR A 199 5.21 -2.10 6.78
C TYR A 199 5.54 -1.34 8.05
N GLU A 200 6.10 -0.17 7.90
CA GLU A 200 6.33 0.80 8.97
C GLU A 200 5.93 2.21 8.53
N LEU A 201 5.37 2.95 9.48
CA LEU A 201 5.11 4.38 9.35
C LEU A 201 6.33 5.12 9.86
N HIS A 202 6.88 6.00 9.04
CA HIS A 202 7.85 7.01 9.44
C HIS A 202 7.14 8.36 9.50
N GLN A 203 7.01 8.94 10.67
CA GLN A 203 6.47 10.30 10.83
C GLN A 203 7.56 11.23 11.31
N GLU A 204 7.81 12.28 10.56
CA GLU A 204 8.85 13.23 10.81
C GLU A 204 8.37 14.66 10.59
N TYR A 205 8.33 15.45 11.67
CA TYR A 205 7.83 16.84 11.63
C TYR A 205 6.41 16.94 11.05
N ASP A 206 6.27 17.49 9.86
CA ASP A 206 5.00 17.67 9.16
C ASP A 206 4.88 16.80 7.91
N PHE A 207 5.65 15.71 7.85
CA PHE A 207 5.62 14.72 6.78
C PHE A 207 5.51 13.31 7.35
N PHE A 208 4.91 12.39 6.58
CA PHE A 208 4.98 10.97 6.88
C PHE A 208 5.08 10.13 5.60
N GLU A 209 5.55 8.92 5.79
CA GLU A 209 5.65 7.91 4.75
C GLU A 209 5.38 6.52 5.33
N ILE A 210 4.69 5.69 4.56
CA ILE A 210 4.56 4.25 4.84
C ILE A 210 5.44 3.51 3.85
N GLN A 211 6.35 2.69 4.35
CA GLN A 211 7.25 1.90 3.52
C GLN A 211 7.29 0.45 3.98
N LYS A 212 7.58 -0.44 3.03
CA LYS A 212 7.78 -1.86 3.34
C LYS A 212 9.17 -2.02 3.96
N ILE A 213 9.25 -2.72 5.08
CA ILE A 213 10.52 -3.02 5.71
C ILE A 213 11.32 -3.88 4.74
N SER A 214 12.33 -3.30 4.11
CA SER A 214 13.23 -4.06 3.27
C SER A 214 14.20 -4.82 4.18
N GLN A 215 14.28 -6.12 4.00
CA GLN A 215 15.35 -6.96 4.57
C GLN A 215 16.67 -6.74 3.81
N LYS A 216 16.90 -5.59 3.19
CA LYS A 216 18.23 -5.30 2.67
C LYS A 216 19.14 -5.13 3.87
N SER A 217 19.78 -6.21 4.24
CA SER A 217 21.03 -6.17 4.97
C SER A 217 21.92 -5.16 4.24
N ASP A 218 22.37 -4.12 4.95
CA ASP A 218 23.59 -3.43 4.57
C ASP A 218 24.68 -4.50 4.66
N ASP A 219 24.96 -5.18 3.54
CA ASP A 219 25.78 -6.39 3.47
C ASP A 219 27.28 -6.12 3.74
N GLN A 220 27.64 -4.93 4.16
CA GLN A 220 28.99 -4.65 4.57
C GLN A 220 29.10 -4.45 6.09
N PRO A 221 29.95 -5.24 6.75
CA PRO A 221 30.16 -5.10 8.19
C PRO A 221 30.79 -3.73 8.49
N LEU A 222 30.08 -2.91 9.28
CA LEU A 222 30.63 -1.69 9.86
C LEU A 222 31.11 -1.98 11.29
N PRO A 223 32.20 -1.41 11.74
CA PRO A 223 33.09 -0.43 11.07
C PRO A 223 34.09 -1.06 10.09
N PHE A 224 34.53 -0.28 9.09
CA PHE A 224 35.65 -0.68 8.23
C PHE A 224 36.62 0.49 8.02
N LEU A 225 37.88 0.14 7.65
CA LEU A 225 38.92 1.11 7.32
C LEU A 225 38.95 1.31 5.80
N LEU A 226 38.84 2.55 5.36
CA LEU A 226 39.04 2.96 4.00
C LEU A 226 40.50 3.34 3.77
N GLU A 227 41.22 2.52 3.01
CA GLU A 227 42.62 2.73 2.67
C GLU A 227 42.79 3.59 1.43
N PHE A 228 43.91 4.23 1.30
CA PHE A 228 44.27 5.06 0.15
C PHE A 228 44.29 4.20 -1.14
N GLY A 229 43.62 4.71 -2.19
CA GLY A 229 43.48 4.01 -3.48
C GLY A 229 42.26 3.13 -3.60
N ASN A 230 41.52 2.91 -2.52
CA ASN A 230 40.34 2.05 -2.54
C ASN A 230 39.05 2.84 -2.80
N ILE A 231 38.09 2.16 -3.41
CA ILE A 231 36.72 2.62 -3.63
C ILE A 231 35.79 1.64 -2.93
N PHE A 232 34.86 2.17 -2.14
CA PHE A 232 33.84 1.38 -1.45
C PHE A 232 32.44 1.86 -1.80
N GLU A 233 31.53 0.91 -1.94
CA GLU A 233 30.08 1.20 -2.09
C GLU A 233 29.35 0.67 -0.86
N ILE A 234 28.63 1.54 -0.19
CA ILE A 234 27.81 1.21 1.00
C ILE A 234 26.49 1.93 0.94
N ALA A 235 25.40 1.18 1.02
CA ALA A 235 24.05 1.70 0.84
C ALA A 235 23.94 2.51 -0.47
N ASN A 236 23.66 3.81 -0.38
CA ASN A 236 23.55 4.70 -1.55
C ASN A 236 24.80 5.58 -1.74
N TYR A 237 25.91 5.29 -1.05
CA TYR A 237 27.11 6.08 -1.11
C TYR A 237 28.26 5.30 -1.78
N LYS A 238 29.00 6.01 -2.61
CA LYS A 238 30.28 5.55 -3.14
C LYS A 238 31.36 6.41 -2.52
N LEU A 239 32.25 5.78 -1.79
CA LEU A 239 33.37 6.42 -1.07
C LEU A 239 34.68 6.09 -1.76
N SER A 240 35.51 7.08 -1.98
CA SER A 240 36.83 6.90 -2.56
C SER A 240 37.86 7.68 -1.75
N PHE A 241 39.00 7.06 -1.46
CA PHE A 241 40.11 7.74 -0.83
C PHE A 241 41.30 7.80 -1.79
N GLY A 242 41.62 9.00 -2.27
CA GLY A 242 42.72 9.26 -3.16
C GLY A 242 42.50 9.05 -4.65
N GLN A 243 41.27 8.65 -5.06
CA GLN A 243 40.86 8.57 -6.45
C GLN A 243 39.68 9.51 -6.72
N PRO A 244 39.64 10.25 -7.84
CA PRO A 244 38.53 11.12 -8.16
C PRO A 244 37.28 10.29 -8.49
N LEU A 245 36.13 10.68 -7.91
CA LEU A 245 34.81 10.20 -8.34
C LEU A 245 34.19 11.23 -9.29
N VAL A 246 33.54 10.74 -10.35
CA VAL A 246 32.82 11.56 -11.30
C VAL A 246 31.32 11.32 -11.11
N GLY A 247 30.55 12.38 -10.91
CA GLY A 247 29.09 12.32 -10.73
C GLY A 247 28.50 13.68 -10.38
N GLU A 248 27.17 13.78 -10.39
CA GLU A 248 26.45 15.04 -10.13
C GLU A 248 26.44 15.47 -8.66
N ASN A 249 26.64 14.57 -7.71
CA ASN A 249 26.58 14.83 -6.26
C ASN A 249 27.84 14.32 -5.56
N VAL A 250 29.01 14.88 -5.93
CA VAL A 250 30.29 14.51 -5.33
C VAL A 250 30.71 15.55 -4.31
N GLU A 251 30.89 15.14 -3.05
CA GLU A 251 31.50 15.95 -2.01
C GLU A 251 32.96 15.53 -1.80
N ILE A 252 33.86 16.51 -1.73
CA ILE A 252 35.29 16.28 -1.56
C ILE A 252 35.71 16.75 -0.17
N LEU A 253 36.26 15.83 0.61
CA LEU A 253 36.86 16.12 1.92
C LEU A 253 38.36 16.00 1.81
N SER A 254 39.08 16.99 2.39
CA SER A 254 40.54 16.96 2.47
C SER A 254 40.98 16.30 3.76
N VAL A 255 41.72 15.18 3.65
CA VAL A 255 42.24 14.41 4.79
C VAL A 255 43.70 14.06 4.57
N SER A 256 44.42 13.76 5.68
CA SER A 256 45.83 13.32 5.58
C SER A 256 45.94 11.96 4.91
N ARG A 257 46.97 11.78 4.08
CA ARG A 257 47.25 10.49 3.40
C ARG A 257 47.76 9.39 4.35
N GLU A 258 48.29 9.77 5.49
CA GLU A 258 48.99 8.86 6.39
C GLU A 258 48.07 8.18 7.40
N THR A 259 46.79 8.60 7.46
CA THR A 259 45.83 8.08 8.45
C THR A 259 44.74 7.33 7.73
N PRO A 260 44.50 6.04 8.01
CA PRO A 260 43.37 5.32 7.47
C PRO A 260 42.05 5.96 7.97
N ILE A 261 41.05 6.01 7.09
CA ILE A 261 39.77 6.61 7.40
C ILE A 261 38.83 5.52 7.93
N LEU A 262 38.36 5.70 9.16
CA LEU A 262 37.38 4.80 9.75
C LEU A 262 35.98 5.20 9.34
N ILE A 263 35.25 4.27 8.68
CA ILE A 263 33.83 4.42 8.33
C ILE A 263 33.00 3.58 9.30
N ARG A 264 32.09 4.23 10.01
CA ARG A 264 31.23 3.56 11.00
C ARG A 264 29.84 4.17 11.10
N ARG A 265 28.92 3.47 11.72
CA ARG A 265 27.65 4.04 12.16
C ARG A 265 27.86 4.99 13.33
N ARG A 266 26.95 5.96 13.45
CA ARG A 266 26.95 6.87 14.59
C ARG A 266 26.82 6.12 15.92
N LYS A 267 27.46 6.67 16.98
CA LYS A 267 27.31 6.22 18.36
C LYS A 267 26.73 7.33 19.22
N GLU A 268 26.24 6.96 20.39
CA GLU A 268 25.84 7.96 21.39
C GLU A 268 27.07 8.74 21.89
N GLY A 269 26.95 10.06 21.94
CA GLY A 269 28.06 10.92 22.33
C GLY A 269 28.85 11.52 21.16
N ASP A 270 28.67 11.06 19.92
CA ASP A 270 29.35 11.62 18.74
C ASP A 270 29.21 13.13 18.64
N GLN A 271 30.30 13.79 18.27
CA GLN A 271 30.42 15.23 18.12
C GLN A 271 30.92 15.59 16.71
N LEU A 272 30.50 16.74 16.23
CA LEU A 272 31.01 17.38 15.02
C LEU A 272 31.77 18.65 15.39
N LEU A 273 32.82 18.94 14.65
CA LEU A 273 33.48 20.22 14.71
C LEU A 273 32.80 21.17 13.69
N VAL A 274 32.07 22.16 14.20
CA VAL A 274 31.37 23.14 13.37
C VAL A 274 31.88 24.53 13.73
N ASN A 275 32.45 25.24 12.76
CA ASN A 275 33.00 26.59 12.96
C ASN A 275 33.97 26.69 14.14
N GLY A 276 34.82 25.67 14.34
CA GLY A 276 35.80 25.62 15.43
C GLY A 276 35.24 25.21 16.80
N HIS A 277 33.97 24.86 16.91
CA HIS A 277 33.34 24.42 18.15
C HIS A 277 32.80 22.99 18.05
N HIS A 278 33.02 22.22 19.14
CA HIS A 278 32.45 20.87 19.23
C HIS A 278 30.95 20.95 19.55
N GLN A 279 30.14 20.36 18.70
CA GLN A 279 28.69 20.23 18.87
C GLN A 279 28.28 18.75 18.86
N LYS A 280 27.42 18.35 19.80
CA LYS A 280 26.87 16.98 19.78
C LYS A 280 26.11 16.74 18.47
N LEU A 281 26.45 15.67 17.76
CA LEU A 281 25.86 15.27 16.49
C LEU A 281 24.32 15.16 16.55
N ARG A 282 23.81 14.63 17.69
CA ARG A 282 22.35 14.58 17.93
C ARG A 282 21.71 15.96 17.88
N ARG A 283 22.34 16.99 18.47
CA ARG A 283 21.81 18.36 18.48
C ARG A 283 21.90 18.99 17.09
N TRP A 284 22.98 18.73 16.38
CA TRP A 284 23.15 19.17 14.98
C TRP A 284 22.03 18.63 14.08
N PHE A 285 21.75 17.32 14.13
CA PHE A 285 20.65 16.71 13.39
C PHE A 285 19.27 17.33 13.71
N ILE A 286 19.02 17.64 14.98
CA ILE A 286 17.76 18.27 15.40
C ILE A 286 17.66 19.67 14.83
N ASN A 287 18.72 20.48 14.94
CA ASN A 287 18.75 21.86 14.47
C ASN A 287 18.58 21.97 12.95
N HIS A 288 19.14 21.01 12.21
CA HIS A 288 19.03 20.95 10.75
C HIS A 288 17.83 20.13 10.27
N LYS A 289 16.92 19.73 11.19
CA LYS A 289 15.72 18.96 10.89
C LYS A 289 15.99 17.68 10.09
N ILE A 290 17.15 17.04 10.27
CA ILE A 290 17.47 15.80 9.59
C ILE A 290 16.48 14.71 10.05
N PRO A 291 15.85 13.98 9.14
CA PRO A 291 14.95 12.87 9.45
C PRO A 291 15.55 11.79 10.35
N ILE A 292 14.75 11.19 11.24
CA ILE A 292 15.23 10.15 12.16
C ILE A 292 15.75 8.94 11.39
N SER A 293 15.09 8.57 10.33
CA SER A 293 15.49 7.51 9.41
C SER A 293 16.88 7.72 8.82
N LEU A 294 17.19 8.96 8.42
CA LEU A 294 18.51 9.34 7.92
C LEU A 294 19.55 9.41 9.03
N ARG A 295 19.15 9.86 10.26
CA ARG A 295 20.08 9.88 11.40
C ARG A 295 20.58 8.48 11.77
N GLN A 296 19.73 7.47 11.66
CA GLN A 296 20.11 6.08 11.97
C GLN A 296 21.03 5.48 10.90
N LYS A 297 20.84 5.90 9.65
CA LYS A 297 21.64 5.45 8.49
C LYS A 297 22.92 6.27 8.30
N ALA A 298 23.09 7.38 9.02
CA ALA A 298 24.23 8.27 8.87
C ALA A 298 25.57 7.54 9.09
N LEU A 299 26.47 7.70 8.13
CA LEU A 299 27.85 7.24 8.21
C LEU A 299 28.70 8.32 8.87
N ILE A 300 29.57 7.91 9.76
CA ILE A 300 30.58 8.76 10.38
C ILE A 300 31.93 8.43 9.74
N ILE A 301 32.58 9.46 9.27
CA ILE A 301 33.93 9.42 8.70
C ILE A 301 34.87 9.98 9.77
N GLU A 302 35.78 9.17 10.28
CA GLU A 302 36.67 9.50 11.39
C GLU A 302 38.13 9.22 11.04
#